data_1d4818fc22783c927424ddf006e2c679
#
_entry.id   1d4818fc22783c927424ddf006e2c679
#
_cell.length_a   1.000
_cell.length_b   1.000
_cell.length_c   1.000
_cell.angle_alpha   90.00
_cell.angle_beta   90.00
_cell.angle_gamma   90.00
#
_symmetry.space_group_name_H-M   'P 1'
#
loop_
_entity.id
_entity.type
_entity.pdbx_description
1 polymer ?
#
loop_
_entity_poly.entity_id
_entity_poly.type
_entity_poly.pdbx_seq_one_letter_code
_entity_poly.pdbx_strand_id
1 'polypeptide(L)'
;MNDLVLLVDDEAHVLSALTRALIDEPFEIITATSGSQALDLMEGRTIKAIVSDERMVGMQGSELLAEVKRRSPQTVRILLTGHATMDAAMRAVNVGEIYRFFLKPWDDTQLRFALLSAIEKYDLEDENRRLLATVKSQALELRVLEKRYPGISRVQRNAKGTFVLPDIGEDELAKIIEECETELTRES
;
A
#
# COMPACT_ATOMS: atom_id res chain seq x y z
N MET A 1 -12.35 7.55 2.97
CA MET A 1 -12.50 6.06 3.03
C MET A 1 -12.18 5.67 4.44
N ASN A 2 -13.04 4.89 5.11
CA ASN A 2 -12.72 4.42 6.46
C ASN A 2 -11.64 3.35 6.38
N ASP A 3 -10.69 3.41 7.31
CA ASP A 3 -9.65 2.40 7.44
C ASP A 3 -10.27 1.09 7.88
N LEU A 4 -10.09 0.01 7.14
CA LEU A 4 -10.77 -1.26 7.39
C LEU A 4 -9.78 -2.29 7.94
N VAL A 5 -10.14 -2.87 9.09
CA VAL A 5 -9.40 -3.93 9.77
C VAL A 5 -10.24 -5.21 9.79
N LEU A 6 -9.65 -6.33 9.40
CA LEU A 6 -10.30 -7.65 9.42
C LEU A 6 -9.78 -8.47 10.61
N LEU A 7 -10.68 -8.92 11.47
CA LEU A 7 -10.39 -9.82 12.58
C LEU A 7 -10.90 -11.23 12.24
N VAL A 8 -10.05 -12.25 12.42
CA VAL A 8 -10.36 -13.63 12.06
C VAL A 8 -10.06 -14.57 13.23
N ASP A 9 -11.07 -15.23 13.73
CA ASP A 9 -10.97 -16.24 14.79
C ASP A 9 -12.22 -17.13 14.73
N ASP A 10 -12.11 -18.44 14.86
CA ASP A 10 -13.28 -19.35 14.81
C ASP A 10 -14.10 -19.32 16.10
N GLU A 11 -13.59 -18.70 17.15
CA GLU A 11 -14.27 -18.48 18.42
C GLU A 11 -14.98 -17.13 18.45
N ALA A 12 -16.30 -17.09 18.31
CA ALA A 12 -17.10 -15.86 18.29
C ALA A 12 -16.91 -14.99 19.53
N HIS A 13 -16.64 -15.59 20.70
CA HIS A 13 -16.38 -14.84 21.93
C HIS A 13 -15.04 -14.09 21.90
N VAL A 14 -14.02 -14.62 21.21
CA VAL A 14 -12.72 -13.95 20.97
C VAL A 14 -12.92 -12.74 20.07
N LEU A 15 -13.64 -12.92 18.94
CA LEU A 15 -13.99 -11.80 18.04
C LEU A 15 -14.76 -10.69 18.78
N SER A 16 -15.70 -11.07 19.66
CA SER A 16 -16.46 -10.11 20.47
C SER A 16 -15.56 -9.36 21.47
N ALA A 17 -14.56 -10.04 22.06
CA ALA A 17 -13.59 -9.41 22.97
C ALA A 17 -12.68 -8.43 22.20
N LEU A 18 -12.13 -8.85 21.07
CA LEU A 18 -11.30 -8.00 20.19
C LEU A 18 -12.07 -6.77 19.73
N THR A 19 -13.30 -6.94 19.25
CA THR A 19 -14.13 -5.83 18.77
C THR A 19 -14.40 -4.82 19.90
N ARG A 20 -14.67 -5.27 21.11
CA ARG A 20 -14.86 -4.37 22.27
C ARG A 20 -13.59 -3.63 22.66
N ALA A 21 -12.45 -4.29 22.62
CA ALA A 21 -11.17 -3.69 22.95
C ALA A 21 -10.75 -2.57 21.95
N LEU A 22 -11.32 -2.61 20.74
CA LEU A 22 -10.97 -1.74 19.62
C LEU A 22 -12.10 -0.81 19.17
N ILE A 23 -13.23 -0.76 19.92
CA ILE A 23 -14.45 -0.06 19.48
C ILE A 23 -14.29 1.47 19.36
N ASP A 24 -13.40 2.04 20.15
CA ASP A 24 -13.14 3.50 20.19
C ASP A 24 -12.04 3.94 19.22
N GLU A 25 -11.53 3.01 18.41
CA GLU A 25 -10.44 3.30 17.48
C GLU A 25 -10.93 3.91 16.17
N PRO A 26 -10.09 4.74 15.48
CA PRO A 26 -10.50 5.48 14.28
C PRO A 26 -10.52 4.61 13.01
N PHE A 27 -10.87 3.33 13.13
CA PHE A 27 -10.99 2.41 12.01
C PHE A 27 -12.23 1.53 12.12
N GLU A 28 -12.71 1.03 11.01
CA GLU A 28 -13.85 0.12 10.93
C GLU A 28 -13.37 -1.34 11.06
N ILE A 29 -14.12 -2.13 11.82
CA ILE A 29 -13.80 -3.54 12.06
C ILE A 29 -14.82 -4.42 11.33
N ILE A 30 -14.31 -5.38 10.58
CA ILE A 30 -15.10 -6.50 10.08
C ILE A 30 -14.54 -7.81 10.65
N THR A 31 -15.40 -8.80 10.79
CA THR A 31 -15.03 -10.08 11.42
C THR A 31 -15.30 -11.25 10.50
N ALA A 32 -14.49 -12.29 10.60
CA ALA A 32 -14.68 -13.58 9.94
C ALA A 32 -14.45 -14.72 10.94
N THR A 33 -15.22 -15.77 10.80
CA THR A 33 -15.13 -16.96 11.67
C THR A 33 -14.34 -18.10 11.01
N SER A 34 -13.75 -17.86 9.83
CA SER A 34 -12.89 -18.83 9.15
C SER A 34 -11.97 -18.13 8.15
N GLY A 35 -10.88 -18.81 7.77
CA GLY A 35 -9.97 -18.32 6.74
C GLY A 35 -10.64 -18.14 5.38
N SER A 36 -11.54 -19.04 4.97
CA SER A 36 -12.28 -18.90 3.72
C SER A 36 -13.18 -17.67 3.72
N GLN A 37 -13.96 -17.46 4.77
CA GLN A 37 -14.78 -16.27 4.92
C GLN A 37 -13.95 -14.98 4.92
N ALA A 38 -12.78 -15.01 5.54
CA ALA A 38 -11.86 -13.87 5.53
C ALA A 38 -11.42 -13.52 4.10
N LEU A 39 -11.06 -14.51 3.29
CA LEU A 39 -10.66 -14.31 1.89
C LEU A 39 -11.83 -13.78 1.04
N ASP A 40 -13.05 -14.29 1.24
CA ASP A 40 -14.26 -13.80 0.56
C ASP A 40 -14.56 -12.34 0.92
N LEU A 41 -14.41 -11.98 2.21
CA LEU A 41 -14.60 -10.60 2.68
C LEU A 41 -13.56 -9.61 2.12
N MET A 42 -12.39 -10.08 1.76
CA MET A 42 -11.35 -9.26 1.14
C MET A 42 -11.60 -8.99 -0.35
N GLU A 43 -12.48 -9.75 -1.01
CA GLU A 43 -12.79 -9.50 -2.42
C GLU A 43 -13.48 -8.16 -2.62
N GLY A 44 -12.90 -7.31 -3.46
CA GLY A 44 -13.42 -5.99 -3.78
C GLY A 44 -13.31 -4.94 -2.65
N ARG A 45 -12.64 -5.27 -1.54
CA ARG A 45 -12.43 -4.37 -0.40
C ARG A 45 -10.95 -4.12 -0.15
N THR A 46 -10.65 -2.90 0.26
CA THR A 46 -9.29 -2.53 0.69
C THR A 46 -9.17 -2.75 2.20
N ILE A 47 -8.54 -3.86 2.59
CA ILE A 47 -8.24 -4.19 3.99
C ILE A 47 -6.83 -3.72 4.30
N LYS A 48 -6.69 -2.76 5.24
CA LYS A 48 -5.36 -2.22 5.61
C LYS A 48 -4.60 -3.17 6.53
N ALA A 49 -5.30 -3.79 7.48
CA ALA A 49 -4.70 -4.75 8.39
C ALA A 49 -5.62 -5.96 8.61
N ILE A 50 -5.02 -7.13 8.79
CA ILE A 50 -5.70 -8.36 9.18
C ILE A 50 -5.05 -8.90 10.45
N VAL A 51 -5.88 -9.31 11.41
CA VAL A 51 -5.48 -10.03 12.62
C VAL A 51 -6.13 -11.41 12.55
N SER A 52 -5.32 -12.45 12.59
CA SER A 52 -5.82 -13.84 12.53
C SER A 52 -5.36 -14.66 13.72
N ASP A 53 -6.25 -15.45 14.29
CA ASP A 53 -5.82 -16.56 15.15
C ASP A 53 -5.03 -17.58 14.34
N GLU A 54 -4.07 -18.24 14.97
CA GLU A 54 -3.27 -19.31 14.36
C GLU A 54 -4.04 -20.62 14.27
N ARG A 55 -4.77 -20.96 15.34
CA ARG A 55 -5.45 -22.26 15.42
C ARG A 55 -6.94 -22.15 15.10
N MET A 56 -7.27 -22.29 13.85
CA MET A 56 -8.66 -22.30 13.38
C MET A 56 -9.00 -23.62 12.68
N VAL A 57 -10.26 -23.98 12.69
CA VAL A 57 -10.74 -25.16 11.95
C VAL A 57 -10.61 -24.95 10.45
N GLY A 58 -10.03 -25.91 9.76
CA GLY A 58 -9.85 -25.94 8.31
C GLY A 58 -8.55 -25.27 7.86
N MET A 59 -8.46 -23.96 7.85
CA MET A 59 -7.28 -23.21 7.43
C MET A 59 -6.59 -22.57 8.64
N GLN A 60 -5.30 -22.78 8.82
CA GLN A 60 -4.51 -22.15 9.88
C GLN A 60 -4.30 -20.66 9.59
N GLY A 61 -4.11 -19.85 10.63
CA GLY A 61 -3.85 -18.42 10.49
C GLY A 61 -2.62 -18.10 9.65
N SER A 62 -1.54 -18.84 9.83
CA SER A 62 -0.32 -18.70 9.03
C SER A 62 -0.57 -18.99 7.53
N GLU A 63 -1.40 -19.99 7.21
CA GLU A 63 -1.80 -20.31 5.83
C GLU A 63 -2.66 -19.19 5.24
N LEU A 64 -3.64 -18.70 6.01
CA LEU A 64 -4.46 -17.55 5.62
C LEU A 64 -3.60 -16.32 5.33
N LEU A 65 -2.68 -15.97 6.24
CA LEU A 65 -1.83 -14.79 6.08
C LEU A 65 -0.85 -14.92 4.90
N ALA A 66 -0.37 -16.11 4.59
CA ALA A 66 0.41 -16.37 3.38
C ALA A 66 -0.42 -16.15 2.10
N GLU A 67 -1.67 -16.60 2.09
CA GLU A 67 -2.59 -16.36 0.97
C GLU A 67 -2.96 -14.87 0.84
N VAL A 68 -3.18 -14.18 1.96
CA VAL A 68 -3.39 -12.72 1.98
C VAL A 68 -2.17 -11.99 1.41
N LYS A 69 -0.95 -12.39 1.76
CA LYS A 69 0.28 -11.81 1.18
C LYS A 69 0.31 -11.96 -0.35
N ARG A 70 -0.14 -13.09 -0.86
CA ARG A 70 -0.17 -13.36 -2.30
C ARG A 70 -1.20 -12.52 -3.04
N ARG A 71 -2.42 -12.35 -2.49
CA ARG A 71 -3.55 -11.63 -3.11
C ARG A 71 -3.48 -10.13 -2.89
N SER A 72 -3.11 -9.72 -1.67
CA SER A 72 -3.04 -8.32 -1.20
C SER A 72 -1.75 -8.08 -0.43
N PRO A 73 -0.60 -8.01 -1.10
CA PRO A 73 0.72 -7.93 -0.45
C PRO A 73 0.87 -6.70 0.46
N GLN A 74 0.11 -5.65 0.21
CA GLN A 74 0.07 -4.42 1.00
C GLN A 74 -0.67 -4.57 2.34
N THR A 75 -1.67 -5.46 2.45
CA THR A 75 -2.39 -5.66 3.70
C THR A 75 -1.41 -6.07 4.79
N VAL A 76 -1.39 -5.35 5.91
CA VAL A 76 -0.52 -5.65 7.04
C VAL A 76 -1.09 -6.83 7.82
N ARG A 77 -0.27 -7.83 8.08
CA ARG A 77 -0.67 -9.14 8.63
C ARG A 77 -0.16 -9.32 10.05
N ILE A 78 -1.08 -9.56 10.99
CA ILE A 78 -0.81 -9.79 12.41
C ILE A 78 -1.37 -11.17 12.78
N LEU A 79 -0.61 -11.92 13.56
CA LEU A 79 -0.99 -13.26 14.00
C LEU A 79 -1.21 -13.28 15.52
N LEU A 80 -2.31 -13.86 15.97
CA LEU A 80 -2.53 -14.22 17.37
C LEU A 80 -2.17 -15.70 17.54
N THR A 81 -1.35 -16.04 18.52
CA THR A 81 -0.87 -17.42 18.67
C THR A 81 -0.72 -17.82 20.13
N GLY A 82 -0.88 -19.10 20.43
CA GLY A 82 -0.52 -19.69 21.73
C GLY A 82 0.98 -20.03 21.78
N HIS A 83 1.49 -20.29 22.99
CA HIS A 83 2.90 -20.60 23.22
C HIS A 83 3.41 -21.80 22.39
N ALA A 84 2.58 -22.77 22.09
CA ALA A 84 2.98 -23.98 21.36
C ALA A 84 3.36 -23.75 19.88
N THR A 85 2.98 -22.58 19.31
CA THR A 85 3.23 -22.24 17.91
C THR A 85 4.18 -21.04 17.73
N MET A 86 4.81 -20.61 18.82
CA MET A 86 5.67 -19.41 18.84
C MET A 86 6.85 -19.50 17.86
N ASP A 87 7.52 -20.66 17.78
CA ASP A 87 8.65 -20.83 16.85
C ASP A 87 8.23 -20.73 15.38
N ALA A 88 7.01 -21.18 15.04
CA ALA A 88 6.45 -21.03 13.71
C ALA A 88 6.12 -19.56 13.40
N ALA A 89 5.53 -18.85 14.36
CA ALA A 89 5.24 -17.42 14.23
C ALA A 89 6.53 -16.59 14.07
N MET A 90 7.58 -16.89 14.83
CA MET A 90 8.89 -16.23 14.69
C MET A 90 9.52 -16.46 13.30
N ARG A 91 9.43 -17.68 12.76
CA ARG A 91 9.90 -17.96 11.39
C ARG A 91 9.12 -17.17 10.36
N ALA A 92 7.79 -17.11 10.48
CA ALA A 92 6.93 -16.38 9.56
C ALA A 92 7.22 -14.86 9.58
N VAL A 93 7.53 -14.26 10.73
CA VAL A 93 8.01 -12.85 10.82
C VAL A 93 9.33 -12.69 10.08
N ASN A 94 10.29 -13.59 10.32
CA ASN A 94 11.62 -13.50 9.72
C ASN A 94 11.60 -13.64 8.19
N VAL A 95 10.68 -14.42 7.65
CA VAL A 95 10.46 -14.54 6.18
C VAL A 95 9.65 -13.34 5.62
N GLY A 96 9.17 -12.44 6.49
CA GLY A 96 8.38 -11.27 6.10
C GLY A 96 6.95 -11.61 5.70
N GLU A 97 6.43 -12.75 6.13
CA GLU A 97 5.05 -13.18 5.88
C GLU A 97 4.06 -12.49 6.80
N ILE A 98 4.46 -12.24 8.06
CA ILE A 98 3.68 -11.49 9.04
C ILE A 98 4.46 -10.27 9.54
N TYR A 99 3.73 -9.20 9.85
CA TYR A 99 4.29 -7.96 10.39
C TYR A 99 4.64 -8.10 11.86
N ARG A 100 3.71 -8.71 12.64
CA ARG A 100 3.86 -8.91 14.08
C ARG A 100 3.01 -10.10 14.52
N PHE A 101 3.41 -10.73 15.63
CA PHE A 101 2.55 -11.69 16.32
C PHE A 101 2.34 -11.30 17.77
N PHE A 102 1.24 -11.77 18.37
CA PHE A 102 0.92 -11.63 19.79
C PHE A 102 0.62 -13.01 20.39
N LEU A 103 1.07 -13.20 21.62
CA LEU A 103 0.74 -14.40 22.37
C LEU A 103 -0.62 -14.24 23.06
N LYS A 104 -1.43 -15.29 23.05
CA LYS A 104 -2.66 -15.37 23.84
C LYS A 104 -2.30 -15.75 25.30
N PRO A 105 -2.81 -15.03 26.32
CA PRO A 105 -3.65 -13.85 26.22
C PRO A 105 -2.84 -12.60 25.83
N TRP A 106 -3.40 -11.79 24.93
CA TRP A 106 -2.76 -10.54 24.47
C TRP A 106 -3.06 -9.38 25.43
N ASP A 107 -2.28 -8.34 25.32
CA ASP A 107 -2.52 -7.04 25.93
C ASP A 107 -3.26 -6.14 24.94
N ASP A 108 -4.45 -5.66 25.31
CA ASP A 108 -5.30 -4.86 24.45
C ASP A 108 -4.63 -3.57 24.01
N THR A 109 -3.85 -2.93 24.90
CA THR A 109 -3.11 -1.71 24.59
C THR A 109 -2.04 -1.94 23.55
N GLN A 110 -1.27 -3.02 23.70
CA GLN A 110 -0.24 -3.37 22.72
C GLN A 110 -0.82 -3.73 21.34
N LEU A 111 -1.93 -4.47 21.32
CA LEU A 111 -2.62 -4.83 20.08
C LEU A 111 -3.15 -3.59 19.37
N ARG A 112 -3.77 -2.68 20.12
CA ARG A 112 -4.26 -1.40 19.60
C ARG A 112 -3.15 -0.57 18.94
N PHE A 113 -2.05 -0.35 19.64
CA PHE A 113 -0.90 0.37 19.08
C PHE A 113 -0.31 -0.32 17.85
N ALA A 114 -0.29 -1.65 17.84
CA ALA A 114 0.17 -2.38 16.67
C ALA A 114 -0.73 -2.22 15.47
N LEU A 115 -2.05 -2.17 15.67
CA LEU A 115 -3.02 -1.92 14.59
C LEU A 115 -2.92 -0.50 14.05
N LEU A 116 -2.82 0.51 14.91
CA LEU A 116 -2.58 1.89 14.47
C LEU A 116 -1.29 2.01 13.66
N SER A 117 -0.20 1.42 14.13
CA SER A 117 1.08 1.37 13.39
C SER A 117 0.98 0.56 12.09
N ALA A 118 0.15 -0.47 12.04
CA ALA A 118 -0.09 -1.25 10.83
C ALA A 118 -0.84 -0.45 9.76
N ILE A 119 -1.83 0.34 10.17
CA ILE A 119 -2.58 1.23 9.28
C ILE A 119 -1.67 2.33 8.74
N GLU A 120 -0.90 2.99 9.61
CA GLU A 120 0.08 4.00 9.20
C GLU A 120 1.10 3.44 8.20
N LYS A 121 1.64 2.25 8.48
CA LYS A 121 2.54 1.55 7.56
C LYS A 121 1.89 1.31 6.20
N TYR A 122 0.66 0.83 6.18
CA TYR A 122 -0.10 0.61 4.94
C TYR A 122 -0.19 1.90 4.13
N ASP A 123 -0.59 3.01 4.79
CA ASP A 123 -0.80 4.30 4.14
C ASP A 123 0.51 4.87 3.56
N LEU A 124 1.60 4.81 4.32
CA LEU A 124 2.93 5.22 3.85
C LEU A 124 3.42 4.39 2.64
N GLU A 125 3.21 3.08 2.67
CA GLU A 125 3.59 2.21 1.55
C GLU A 125 2.70 2.43 0.31
N ASP A 126 1.42 2.74 0.51
CA ASP A 126 0.50 3.07 -0.58
C ASP A 126 0.84 4.41 -1.23
N GLU A 127 1.08 5.44 -0.41
CA GLU A 127 1.51 6.76 -0.89
C GLU A 127 2.84 6.66 -1.67
N ASN A 128 3.80 5.91 -1.14
CA ASN A 128 5.09 5.69 -1.80
C ASN A 128 4.91 5.02 -3.18
N ARG A 129 4.04 4.01 -3.28
CA ARG A 129 3.71 3.39 -4.59
C ARG A 129 3.08 4.37 -5.56
N ARG A 130 2.15 5.22 -5.10
CA ARG A 130 1.50 6.24 -5.93
C ARG A 130 2.51 7.27 -6.43
N LEU A 131 3.37 7.76 -5.54
CA LEU A 131 4.44 8.69 -5.90
C LEU A 131 5.41 8.08 -6.92
N LEU A 132 5.85 6.84 -6.71
CA LEU A 132 6.72 6.13 -7.65
C LEU A 132 6.05 5.91 -9.02
N ALA A 133 4.75 5.62 -9.05
CA ALA A 133 4.01 5.50 -10.29
C ALA A 133 3.95 6.84 -11.04
N THR A 134 3.67 7.93 -10.33
CA THR A 134 3.66 9.30 -10.89
C THR A 134 5.03 9.68 -11.46
N VAL A 135 6.11 9.45 -10.70
CA VAL A 135 7.49 9.74 -11.17
C VAL A 135 7.83 8.92 -12.42
N LYS A 136 7.43 7.65 -12.47
CA LYS A 136 7.65 6.80 -13.67
C LYS A 136 6.87 7.31 -14.88
N SER A 137 5.62 7.74 -14.70
CA SER A 137 4.81 8.34 -15.77
C SER A 137 5.47 9.61 -16.31
N GLN A 138 5.81 10.55 -15.43
CA GLN A 138 6.50 11.78 -15.81
C GLN A 138 7.84 11.53 -16.51
N ALA A 139 8.62 10.56 -16.04
CA ALA A 139 9.88 10.19 -16.69
C ALA A 139 9.66 9.61 -18.10
N LEU A 140 8.55 8.87 -18.29
CA LEU A 140 8.19 8.37 -19.62
C LEU A 140 7.77 9.50 -20.56
N GLU A 141 6.93 10.43 -20.09
CA GLU A 141 6.50 11.61 -20.83
C GLU A 141 7.71 12.46 -21.26
N LEU A 142 8.65 12.74 -20.34
CA LEU A 142 9.89 13.44 -20.66
C LEU A 142 10.70 12.72 -21.73
N ARG A 143 10.78 11.38 -21.70
CA ARG A 143 11.47 10.61 -22.74
C ARG A 143 10.79 10.72 -24.10
N VAL A 144 9.46 10.77 -24.13
CA VAL A 144 8.70 10.96 -25.38
C VAL A 144 8.97 12.36 -25.94
N LEU A 145 8.93 13.39 -25.08
CA LEU A 145 9.25 14.76 -25.46
C LEU A 145 10.68 14.90 -25.96
N GLU A 146 11.66 14.28 -25.25
CA GLU A 146 13.08 14.31 -25.67
C GLU A 146 13.30 13.62 -27.03
N LYS A 147 12.53 12.58 -27.36
CA LYS A 147 12.57 11.96 -28.70
C LYS A 147 11.97 12.86 -29.77
N ARG A 148 10.91 13.60 -29.46
CA ARG A 148 10.26 14.51 -30.39
C ARG A 148 11.02 15.82 -30.56
N TYR A 149 11.65 16.28 -29.48
CA TYR A 149 12.41 17.53 -29.41
C TYR A 149 13.77 17.26 -28.74
N PRO A 150 14.77 16.74 -29.49
CA PRO A 150 16.09 16.40 -28.94
C PRO A 150 16.75 17.62 -28.29
N GLY A 151 17.10 17.51 -27.00
CA GLY A 151 17.76 18.59 -26.25
C GLY A 151 16.86 19.39 -25.34
N ILE A 152 15.52 19.16 -25.33
CA ILE A 152 14.56 19.90 -24.50
C ILE A 152 14.86 19.76 -23.00
N SER A 153 15.40 18.63 -22.58
CA SER A 153 15.79 18.37 -21.19
C SER A 153 17.21 18.86 -20.86
N ARG A 154 17.99 19.34 -21.83
CA ARG A 154 19.35 19.80 -21.64
C ARG A 154 19.40 21.32 -21.45
N VAL A 155 19.38 21.74 -20.20
CA VAL A 155 19.62 23.15 -19.88
C VAL A 155 21.12 23.45 -20.00
N GLN A 156 21.51 24.12 -21.08
CA GLN A 156 22.89 24.61 -21.22
C GLN A 156 23.09 25.84 -20.36
N ARG A 157 24.16 25.81 -19.56
CA ARG A 157 24.61 26.97 -18.78
C ARG A 157 25.96 27.44 -19.31
N ASN A 158 26.11 28.76 -19.44
CA ASN A 158 27.39 29.35 -19.77
C ASN A 158 28.35 29.32 -18.56
N ALA A 159 29.60 29.72 -18.79
CA ALA A 159 30.61 29.80 -17.73
C ALA A 159 30.26 30.71 -16.54
N LYS A 160 29.24 31.55 -16.67
CA LYS A 160 28.69 32.44 -15.61
C LYS A 160 27.45 31.85 -14.92
N GLY A 161 27.07 30.59 -15.26
CA GLY A 161 25.90 29.94 -14.67
C GLY A 161 24.53 30.39 -15.21
N THR A 162 24.50 31.29 -16.20
CA THR A 162 23.28 31.79 -16.84
C THR A 162 22.77 30.76 -17.85
N PHE A 163 21.46 30.61 -17.95
CA PHE A 163 20.83 29.76 -18.95
C PHE A 163 21.14 30.27 -20.36
N VAL A 164 21.61 29.40 -21.23
CA VAL A 164 21.78 29.68 -22.65
C VAL A 164 20.60 28.99 -23.35
N LEU A 165 19.70 29.81 -23.88
CA LEU A 165 18.68 29.28 -24.79
C LEU A 165 19.39 28.82 -26.08
N PRO A 166 19.00 27.66 -26.65
CA PRO A 166 19.45 27.27 -27.96
C PRO A 166 19.09 28.38 -28.97
N ASP A 167 19.99 28.63 -29.92
CA ASP A 167 19.73 29.58 -31.00
C ASP A 167 18.66 28.96 -31.90
N ILE A 168 17.41 29.27 -31.62
CA ILE A 168 16.27 28.76 -32.40
C ILE A 168 16.08 29.78 -33.54
N GLY A 169 16.23 29.34 -34.78
CA GLY A 169 15.97 30.17 -35.93
C GLY A 169 14.52 30.68 -35.95
N GLU A 170 14.31 31.91 -36.52
CA GLU A 170 12.96 32.51 -36.56
C GLU A 170 11.93 31.59 -37.20
N ASP A 171 12.31 30.79 -38.22
CA ASP A 171 11.46 29.81 -38.89
C ASP A 171 11.06 28.64 -38.00
N GLU A 172 11.92 28.24 -37.10
CA GLU A 172 11.71 27.13 -36.16
C GLU A 172 10.83 27.58 -34.99
N LEU A 173 11.00 28.82 -34.54
CA LEU A 173 10.16 29.48 -33.54
C LEU A 173 8.72 29.65 -34.06
N ALA A 174 8.55 30.07 -35.31
CA ALA A 174 7.23 30.21 -35.93
C ALA A 174 6.48 28.87 -36.01
N LYS A 175 7.15 27.77 -36.33
CA LYS A 175 6.57 26.42 -36.35
C LYS A 175 6.13 25.95 -34.98
N ILE A 176 6.94 26.20 -33.95
CA ILE A 176 6.61 25.83 -32.57
C ILE A 176 5.38 26.59 -32.08
N ILE A 177 5.28 27.89 -32.40
CA ILE A 177 4.13 28.72 -32.05
C ILE A 177 2.86 28.20 -32.75
N GLU A 178 2.91 27.91 -34.06
CA GLU A 178 1.79 27.40 -34.85
C GLU A 178 1.32 26.01 -34.36
N GLU A 179 2.23 25.12 -33.96
CA GLU A 179 1.91 23.82 -33.36
C GLU A 179 1.24 23.97 -31.98
N CYS A 180 1.71 24.88 -31.13
CA CYS A 180 1.09 25.17 -29.82
C CYS A 180 -0.30 25.78 -29.97
N GLU A 181 -0.54 26.70 -30.93
CA GLU A 181 -1.86 27.30 -31.19
C GLU A 181 -2.86 26.26 -31.72
N THR A 182 -2.39 25.32 -32.54
CA THR A 182 -3.24 24.23 -33.08
C THR A 182 -3.61 23.19 -32.01
N GLU A 183 -2.77 22.94 -31.02
CA GLU A 183 -3.09 22.03 -29.90
C GLU A 183 -4.07 22.68 -28.90
N LEU A 184 -3.92 23.96 -28.59
CA LEU A 184 -4.86 24.74 -27.75
C LEU A 184 -6.28 24.84 -28.34
N THR A 185 -6.41 24.85 -29.67
CA THR A 185 -7.73 24.88 -30.36
C THR A 185 -8.37 23.49 -30.47
N ARG A 186 -7.67 22.40 -30.22
CA ARG A 186 -8.20 21.02 -30.21
C ARG A 186 -8.77 20.59 -28.86
N GLU A 187 -8.41 21.26 -27.77
CA GLU A 187 -8.89 20.96 -26.42
C GLU A 187 -10.03 21.91 -25.95
N SER A 188 -10.50 22.79 -26.78
CA SER A 188 -11.68 23.63 -26.57
C SER A 188 -12.88 23.13 -27.37
#